data_a81aee71423a37e4592f4e38c97ac35b
#
_entry.id   a81aee71423a37e4592f4e38c97ac35b
#
_cell.length_a   1.000
_cell.length_b   1.000
_cell.length_c   1.000
_cell.angle_alpha   90.00
_cell.angle_beta   90.00
_cell.angle_gamma   90.00
#
_symmetry.space_group_name_H-M   'P 1'
#
loop_
_entity.id
_entity.type
_entity.pdbx_description
1 polymer ?
#
loop_
_entity_poly.entity_id
_entity_poly.type
_entity_poly.pdbx_seq_one_letter_code
_entity_poly.pdbx_strand_id
1 'polypeptide(L)'
;ALRKIIGGGEFVGWFQTFVCFVIMVYYGAVLAWGVQYTIYSVNEAWGGDPTSFFLESFLEKVPGNTFSWAPAWSVMIPLALVWVLVLLVIGRGLSKGVEAANKIFLPLLIVLFLALVVRALFLPGAVEGLNAFFTPNWAALADPKVWLAAFAQIFYSLSVGFGIMLTYASYLKPKSNLTGTALVAGFANSSFEILAGIGVFGAVGFMAHQQGVAVAKVEGLTGPILSFVTFPQIISMMPGGPIFGVLFFSSLVLAGVTSLLSLLQVVSGGLQDKFGWSPARSALVFGVPATVISLALFGTRSGLNNLDIVDNFINSIGVVSSAIMFAVLCAVAGPRLGALRAHLNSVSSVKVPKVWEPLVGIVIPLVLFIMMAMSVVDLVTKGYEDYPGGYVMVFGWGAVAIAVIAALIFTFIPWRHRTVDTHATVTQVLADDADAIASTEGDAQ
;
A
#
# COMPACT_ATOMS: atom_id res chain seq x y z
N ALA A 1 -11.61 -9.90 -14.96
CA ALA A 1 -12.87 -9.36 -14.42
C ALA A 1 -13.30 -8.10 -15.16
N LEU A 2 -12.51 -7.02 -15.23
CA LEU A 2 -12.91 -5.71 -15.77
C LEU A 2 -13.25 -5.71 -17.27
N ARG A 3 -12.57 -6.53 -18.08
CA ARG A 3 -12.91 -6.73 -19.49
C ARG A 3 -14.37 -7.17 -19.71
N LYS A 4 -14.92 -7.94 -18.76
CA LYS A 4 -16.32 -8.42 -18.84
C LYS A 4 -17.33 -7.31 -18.53
N ILE A 5 -16.88 -6.25 -17.88
CA ILE A 5 -17.71 -5.10 -17.57
C ILE A 5 -17.88 -4.22 -18.83
N ILE A 6 -16.78 -3.80 -19.44
CA ILE A 6 -16.71 -3.05 -20.70
C ILE A 6 -15.44 -3.50 -21.44
N GLY A 7 -15.45 -3.54 -22.78
CA GLY A 7 -14.29 -3.94 -23.57
C GLY A 7 -13.00 -3.16 -23.25
N GLY A 8 -13.10 -1.85 -22.95
CA GLY A 8 -11.98 -1.02 -22.49
C GLY A 8 -11.52 -1.27 -21.05
N GLY A 9 -12.28 -1.99 -20.25
CA GLY A 9 -11.95 -2.29 -18.84
C GLY A 9 -10.72 -3.19 -18.68
N GLU A 10 -10.29 -3.87 -19.73
CA GLU A 10 -9.07 -4.67 -19.71
C GLU A 10 -7.84 -3.80 -19.45
N PHE A 11 -7.75 -2.63 -20.09
CA PHE A 11 -6.67 -1.67 -19.88
C PHE A 11 -6.58 -1.24 -18.39
N VAL A 12 -7.71 -0.90 -17.80
CA VAL A 12 -7.74 -0.49 -16.37
C VAL A 12 -7.20 -1.58 -15.47
N GLY A 13 -7.59 -2.84 -15.72
CA GLY A 13 -7.08 -3.99 -14.95
C GLY A 13 -5.58 -4.19 -15.09
N TRP A 14 -5.03 -4.08 -16.31
CA TRP A 14 -3.60 -4.19 -16.53
C TRP A 14 -2.83 -2.98 -15.97
N PHE A 15 -3.41 -1.78 -16.04
CA PHE A 15 -2.79 -0.60 -15.45
C PHE A 15 -2.66 -0.74 -13.93
N GLN A 16 -3.71 -1.21 -13.24
CA GLN A 16 -3.63 -1.55 -11.81
C GLN A 16 -2.54 -2.59 -11.54
N THR A 17 -2.45 -3.62 -12.37
CA THR A 17 -1.43 -4.68 -12.24
C THR A 17 -0.02 -4.12 -12.36
N PHE A 18 0.24 -3.21 -13.32
CA PHE A 18 1.57 -2.65 -13.51
C PHE A 18 1.91 -1.55 -12.50
N VAL A 19 0.94 -0.81 -11.99
CA VAL A 19 1.12 0.04 -10.82
C VAL A 19 1.57 -0.81 -9.61
N CYS A 20 0.90 -1.93 -9.34
CA CYS A 20 1.34 -2.89 -8.31
C CYS A 20 2.74 -3.45 -8.58
N PHE A 21 3.07 -3.73 -9.84
CA PHE A 21 4.40 -4.20 -10.22
C PHE A 21 5.48 -3.19 -9.85
N VAL A 22 5.29 -1.91 -10.19
CA VAL A 22 6.26 -0.84 -9.85
C VAL A 22 6.40 -0.73 -8.33
N ILE A 23 5.27 -0.73 -7.59
CA ILE A 23 5.29 -0.63 -6.14
C ILE A 23 6.05 -1.80 -5.51
N MET A 24 5.76 -3.05 -5.91
CA MET A 24 6.42 -4.21 -5.31
C MET A 24 7.94 -4.20 -5.52
N VAL A 25 8.42 -3.64 -6.64
CA VAL A 25 9.85 -3.58 -6.97
C VAL A 25 10.63 -2.75 -5.95
N TYR A 26 10.15 -1.56 -5.56
CA TYR A 26 10.83 -0.75 -4.54
C TYR A 26 10.46 -1.17 -3.11
N TYR A 27 9.27 -1.72 -2.90
CA TYR A 27 8.80 -2.16 -1.58
C TYR A 27 9.71 -3.24 -0.97
N GLY A 28 10.28 -4.10 -1.82
CA GLY A 28 11.28 -5.08 -1.42
C GLY A 28 12.49 -4.46 -0.72
N ALA A 29 12.94 -3.27 -1.15
CA ALA A 29 14.07 -2.57 -0.54
C ALA A 29 13.74 -2.08 0.88
N VAL A 30 12.55 -1.48 1.08
CA VAL A 30 12.11 -1.04 2.41
C VAL A 30 12.02 -2.23 3.37
N LEU A 31 11.51 -3.37 2.86
CA LEU A 31 11.46 -4.60 3.65
C LEU A 31 12.86 -5.11 4.02
N ALA A 32 13.80 -5.06 3.08
CA ALA A 32 15.19 -5.44 3.33
C ALA A 32 15.85 -4.53 4.39
N TRP A 33 15.56 -3.23 4.37
CA TRP A 33 16.01 -2.30 5.42
C TRP A 33 15.46 -2.71 6.79
N GLY A 34 14.16 -3.02 6.87
CA GLY A 34 13.53 -3.49 8.11
C GLY A 34 14.16 -4.76 8.65
N VAL A 35 14.45 -5.75 7.79
CA VAL A 35 15.16 -7.00 8.17
C VAL A 35 16.54 -6.67 8.74
N GLN A 36 17.30 -5.82 8.07
CA GLN A 36 18.64 -5.47 8.52
C GLN A 36 18.62 -4.68 9.83
N TYR A 37 17.67 -3.76 9.98
CA TYR A 37 17.49 -3.00 11.22
C TYR A 37 16.99 -3.85 12.38
N THR A 38 16.27 -4.94 12.14
CA THR A 38 15.98 -5.94 13.18
C THR A 38 17.28 -6.53 13.74
N ILE A 39 18.24 -6.84 12.88
CA ILE A 39 19.57 -7.37 13.29
C ILE A 39 20.36 -6.28 14.01
N TYR A 40 20.43 -5.08 13.46
CA TYR A 40 21.13 -3.95 14.06
C TYR A 40 20.58 -3.53 15.41
N SER A 41 19.31 -3.79 15.68
CA SER A 41 18.67 -3.50 16.97
C SER A 41 19.27 -4.28 18.14
N VAL A 42 19.86 -5.47 17.89
CA VAL A 42 20.40 -6.33 18.95
C VAL A 42 21.51 -5.63 19.73
N ASN A 43 22.31 -4.82 19.07
CA ASN A 43 23.43 -4.09 19.65
C ASN A 43 23.37 -2.58 19.39
N GLU A 44 22.23 -2.08 18.91
CA GLU A 44 22.05 -0.66 18.53
C GLU A 44 23.18 -0.16 17.63
N ALA A 45 23.44 -0.90 16.54
CA ALA A 45 24.57 -0.65 15.64
C ALA A 45 24.61 0.77 15.04
N TRP A 46 23.49 1.50 15.07
CA TRP A 46 23.41 2.90 14.65
C TRP A 46 24.12 3.89 15.60
N GLY A 47 24.46 3.47 16.82
CA GLY A 47 25.24 4.27 17.77
C GLY A 47 24.57 5.60 18.15
N GLY A 48 25.39 6.62 18.39
CA GLY A 48 24.90 7.95 18.81
C GLY A 48 24.38 8.85 17.69
N ASP A 49 24.59 8.48 16.42
CA ASP A 49 24.11 9.25 15.25
C ASP A 49 23.40 8.33 14.25
N PRO A 50 22.13 8.04 14.48
CA PRO A 50 21.33 7.22 13.57
C PRO A 50 21.18 7.81 12.16
N THR A 51 21.28 9.13 12.00
CA THR A 51 21.18 9.79 10.69
C THR A 51 22.37 9.46 9.82
N SER A 52 23.59 9.70 10.32
CA SER A 52 24.82 9.36 9.60
C SER A 52 24.92 7.86 9.36
N PHE A 53 24.54 7.04 10.35
CA PHE A 53 24.50 5.59 10.19
C PHE A 53 23.56 5.17 9.04
N PHE A 54 22.34 5.67 9.00
CA PHE A 54 21.38 5.31 7.96
C PHE A 54 21.83 5.76 6.58
N LEU A 55 22.20 7.04 6.45
CA LEU A 55 22.50 7.63 5.14
C LEU A 55 23.87 7.27 4.61
N GLU A 56 24.91 7.29 5.48
CA GLU A 56 26.29 7.16 5.04
C GLU A 56 26.85 5.74 5.19
N SER A 57 26.54 5.06 6.32
CA SER A 57 27.09 3.74 6.58
C SER A 57 26.23 2.60 6.03
N PHE A 58 24.90 2.71 6.15
CA PHE A 58 23.99 1.66 5.70
C PHE A 58 23.57 1.81 4.24
N LEU A 59 23.05 2.98 3.83
CA LEU A 59 22.65 3.22 2.45
C LEU A 59 23.82 3.61 1.55
N GLU A 60 24.94 4.03 2.13
CA GLU A 60 26.10 4.60 1.41
C GLU A 60 25.64 5.68 0.41
N LYS A 61 24.68 6.53 0.82
CA LYS A 61 24.00 7.50 -0.06
C LYS A 61 25.00 8.44 -0.70
N VAL A 62 24.90 8.59 -2.02
CA VAL A 62 25.75 9.54 -2.77
C VAL A 62 25.43 10.98 -2.33
N PRO A 63 26.44 11.83 -2.09
CA PRO A 63 26.22 13.23 -1.78
C PRO A 63 25.47 13.97 -2.88
N GLY A 64 24.56 14.84 -2.48
CA GLY A 64 23.65 15.51 -3.40
C GLY A 64 22.56 14.56 -3.94
N ASN A 65 21.71 15.07 -4.81
CA ASN A 65 20.60 14.30 -5.41
C ASN A 65 21.01 13.75 -6.79
N THR A 66 22.18 13.07 -6.85
CA THR A 66 22.73 12.50 -8.08
C THR A 66 22.49 11.00 -8.16
N PHE A 67 22.49 10.46 -9.37
CA PHE A 67 22.30 9.03 -9.61
C PHE A 67 23.65 8.29 -9.64
N SER A 68 23.69 7.11 -9.03
CA SER A 68 24.85 6.20 -9.03
C SER A 68 24.42 4.74 -9.19
N TRP A 69 25.06 4.00 -10.07
CA TRP A 69 24.91 2.57 -10.20
C TRP A 69 25.71 1.75 -9.17
N ALA A 70 26.56 2.42 -8.38
CA ALA A 70 27.38 1.71 -7.40
C ALA A 70 26.48 0.95 -6.40
N PRO A 71 26.75 -0.34 -6.16
CA PRO A 71 25.96 -1.13 -5.23
C PRO A 71 26.20 -0.67 -3.79
N ALA A 72 25.15 -0.61 -2.99
CA ALA A 72 25.19 -0.57 -1.53
C ALA A 72 25.06 -2.01 -1.01
N TRP A 73 26.19 -2.67 -0.75
CA TRP A 73 26.18 -4.10 -0.41
C TRP A 73 25.40 -4.42 0.86
N SER A 74 25.41 -3.49 1.83
CA SER A 74 24.59 -3.53 3.05
C SER A 74 23.08 -3.64 2.77
N VAL A 75 22.61 -3.10 1.65
CA VAL A 75 21.23 -3.17 1.18
C VAL A 75 21.02 -4.29 0.18
N MET A 76 21.92 -4.45 -0.77
CA MET A 76 21.76 -5.37 -1.89
C MET A 76 21.67 -6.84 -1.46
N ILE A 77 22.47 -7.25 -0.48
CA ILE A 77 22.47 -8.63 0.01
C ILE A 77 21.13 -8.97 0.74
N PRO A 78 20.69 -8.19 1.74
CA PRO A 78 19.38 -8.43 2.35
C PRO A 78 18.23 -8.36 1.35
N LEU A 79 18.29 -7.44 0.38
CA LEU A 79 17.28 -7.31 -0.66
C LEU A 79 17.20 -8.57 -1.53
N ALA A 80 18.34 -9.12 -1.93
CA ALA A 80 18.39 -10.39 -2.68
C ALA A 80 17.78 -11.54 -1.88
N LEU A 81 18.09 -11.63 -0.57
CA LEU A 81 17.54 -12.66 0.31
C LEU A 81 16.03 -12.53 0.47
N VAL A 82 15.51 -11.31 0.65
CA VAL A 82 14.07 -11.03 0.71
C VAL A 82 13.39 -11.52 -0.56
N TRP A 83 13.93 -11.18 -1.75
CA TRP A 83 13.35 -11.63 -3.00
C TRP A 83 13.37 -13.14 -3.17
N VAL A 84 14.48 -13.82 -2.80
CA VAL A 84 14.56 -15.28 -2.83
C VAL A 84 13.46 -15.91 -1.96
N LEU A 85 13.30 -15.42 -0.72
CA LEU A 85 12.27 -15.92 0.21
C LEU A 85 10.87 -15.71 -0.36
N VAL A 86 10.58 -14.52 -0.87
CA VAL A 86 9.29 -14.18 -1.45
C VAL A 86 8.97 -15.05 -2.66
N LEU A 87 9.92 -15.24 -3.57
CA LEU A 87 9.74 -16.09 -4.75
C LEU A 87 9.53 -17.57 -4.36
N LEU A 88 10.21 -18.06 -3.33
CA LEU A 88 10.01 -19.43 -2.82
C LEU A 88 8.61 -19.63 -2.23
N VAL A 89 8.10 -18.65 -1.48
CA VAL A 89 6.74 -18.71 -0.91
C VAL A 89 5.70 -18.76 -2.02
N ILE A 90 5.83 -17.90 -3.03
CA ILE A 90 4.88 -17.81 -4.13
C ILE A 90 4.97 -19.01 -5.05
N GLY A 91 6.18 -19.51 -5.32
CA GLY A 91 6.41 -20.67 -6.16
C GLY A 91 5.75 -21.96 -5.64
N ARG A 92 5.51 -22.04 -4.32
CA ARG A 92 4.82 -23.19 -3.69
C ARG A 92 3.29 -23.13 -3.75
N GLY A 93 2.73 -22.08 -4.32
CA GLY A 93 1.27 -21.87 -4.43
C GLY A 93 0.75 -20.82 -3.47
N LEU A 94 0.23 -19.73 -4.04
CA LEU A 94 -0.09 -18.48 -3.37
C LEU A 94 -1.15 -18.60 -2.27
N SER A 95 -2.26 -19.30 -2.52
CA SER A 95 -3.42 -19.25 -1.62
C SER A 95 -3.15 -19.86 -0.25
N LYS A 96 -2.48 -21.00 -0.20
CA LYS A 96 -2.19 -21.70 1.06
C LYS A 96 -1.01 -21.09 1.82
N GLY A 97 0.01 -20.63 1.10
CA GLY A 97 1.21 -20.03 1.72
C GLY A 97 0.93 -18.64 2.31
N VAL A 98 0.25 -17.78 1.57
CA VAL A 98 -0.13 -16.42 2.03
C VAL A 98 -1.14 -16.48 3.17
N GLU A 99 -2.16 -17.34 3.07
CA GLU A 99 -3.14 -17.52 4.12
C GLU A 99 -2.50 -18.05 5.43
N ALA A 100 -1.61 -19.04 5.33
CA ALA A 100 -0.90 -19.58 6.48
C ALA A 100 0.04 -18.54 7.12
N ALA A 101 0.76 -17.77 6.30
CA ALA A 101 1.62 -16.69 6.77
C ALA A 101 0.81 -15.60 7.49
N ASN A 102 -0.30 -15.15 6.91
CA ASN A 102 -1.15 -14.13 7.50
C ASN A 102 -1.79 -14.58 8.83
N LYS A 103 -2.19 -15.85 8.94
CA LYS A 103 -2.74 -16.40 10.20
C LYS A 103 -1.76 -16.33 11.38
N ILE A 104 -0.46 -16.38 11.10
CA ILE A 104 0.60 -16.31 12.11
C ILE A 104 1.08 -14.87 12.27
N PHE A 105 1.38 -14.19 11.15
CA PHE A 105 2.05 -12.89 11.16
C PHE A 105 1.16 -11.77 11.68
N LEU A 106 -0.14 -11.75 11.34
CA LEU A 106 -1.03 -10.69 11.80
C LEU A 106 -1.25 -10.70 13.32
N PRO A 107 -1.57 -11.83 13.98
CA PRO A 107 -1.64 -11.85 15.45
C PRO A 107 -0.31 -11.51 16.11
N LEU A 108 0.81 -12.03 15.58
CA LEU A 108 2.14 -11.73 16.11
C LEU A 108 2.47 -10.24 15.99
N LEU A 109 2.20 -9.62 14.82
CA LEU A 109 2.33 -8.18 14.61
C LEU A 109 1.56 -7.38 15.66
N ILE A 110 0.29 -7.72 15.90
CA ILE A 110 -0.55 -7.02 16.87
C ILE A 110 0.05 -7.11 18.28
N VAL A 111 0.50 -8.30 18.69
CA VAL A 111 1.11 -8.52 20.02
C VAL A 111 2.41 -7.73 20.16
N LEU A 112 3.30 -7.80 19.18
CA LEU A 112 4.59 -7.09 19.20
C LEU A 112 4.37 -5.57 19.25
N PHE A 113 3.46 -5.09 18.38
CA PHE A 113 3.17 -3.67 18.29
C PHE A 113 2.46 -3.14 19.53
N LEU A 114 1.53 -3.91 20.10
CA LEU A 114 0.86 -3.55 21.35
C LEU A 114 1.86 -3.42 22.51
N ALA A 115 2.85 -4.32 22.59
CA ALA A 115 3.91 -4.20 23.59
C ALA A 115 4.70 -2.89 23.47
N LEU A 116 4.99 -2.47 22.22
CA LEU A 116 5.63 -1.19 21.94
C LEU A 116 4.76 0.00 22.35
N VAL A 117 3.48 -0.02 22.00
CA VAL A 117 2.52 1.04 22.37
C VAL A 117 2.41 1.18 23.87
N VAL A 118 2.20 0.05 24.57
CA VAL A 118 2.14 0.05 26.03
C VAL A 118 3.42 0.64 26.62
N ARG A 119 4.60 0.26 26.13
CA ARG A 119 5.85 0.83 26.61
C ARG A 119 5.97 2.33 26.34
N ALA A 120 5.57 2.78 25.13
CA ALA A 120 5.62 4.20 24.76
C ALA A 120 4.76 5.08 25.71
N LEU A 121 3.62 4.57 26.17
CA LEU A 121 2.74 5.28 27.11
C LEU A 121 3.37 5.53 28.50
N PHE A 122 4.32 4.69 28.92
CA PHE A 122 5.03 4.85 30.19
C PHE A 122 6.33 5.68 30.08
N LEU A 123 6.63 6.25 28.91
CA LEU A 123 7.79 7.12 28.74
C LEU A 123 7.51 8.53 29.27
N PRO A 124 8.51 9.20 29.90
CA PRO A 124 8.41 10.62 30.25
C PRO A 124 8.10 11.47 28.99
N GLY A 125 7.15 12.37 29.06
CA GLY A 125 6.76 13.18 27.89
C GLY A 125 5.73 12.53 26.96
N ALA A 126 5.33 11.28 27.19
CA ALA A 126 4.33 10.61 26.35
C ALA A 126 2.99 11.36 26.31
N VAL A 127 2.59 11.98 27.41
CA VAL A 127 1.34 12.74 27.51
C VAL A 127 1.34 13.96 26.60
N GLU A 128 2.46 14.66 26.46
CA GLU A 128 2.62 15.79 25.54
C GLU A 128 2.47 15.34 24.08
N GLY A 129 3.04 14.19 23.73
CA GLY A 129 2.86 13.57 22.42
C GLY A 129 1.41 13.19 22.15
N LEU A 130 0.74 12.54 23.10
CA LEU A 130 -0.69 12.20 22.98
C LEU A 130 -1.58 13.46 22.88
N ASN A 131 -1.28 14.51 23.63
CA ASN A 131 -1.98 15.78 23.49
C ASN A 131 -1.81 16.36 22.08
N ALA A 132 -0.61 16.30 21.49
CA ALA A 132 -0.39 16.75 20.12
C ALA A 132 -1.20 15.92 19.11
N PHE A 133 -1.40 14.63 19.35
CA PHE A 133 -2.16 13.75 18.49
C PHE A 133 -3.68 13.92 18.61
N PHE A 134 -4.20 14.06 19.84
CA PHE A 134 -5.64 14.07 20.11
C PHE A 134 -6.24 15.48 20.27
N THR A 135 -5.45 16.54 20.42
CA THR A 135 -6.00 17.90 20.55
C THR A 135 -6.53 18.39 19.20
N PRO A 136 -7.86 18.62 19.06
CA PRO A 136 -8.42 19.01 17.79
C PRO A 136 -8.06 20.46 17.43
N ASN A 137 -7.64 20.67 16.20
CA ASN A 137 -7.51 22.00 15.61
C ASN A 137 -8.74 22.29 14.72
N TRP A 138 -9.79 22.81 15.32
CA TRP A 138 -11.05 23.10 14.62
C TRP A 138 -10.89 24.12 13.50
N ALA A 139 -9.97 25.07 13.63
CA ALA A 139 -9.69 26.07 12.59
C ALA A 139 -9.11 25.44 11.32
N ALA A 140 -8.34 24.37 11.45
CA ALA A 140 -7.77 23.65 10.31
C ALA A 140 -8.84 23.00 9.42
N LEU A 141 -10.04 22.72 9.92
CA LEU A 141 -11.14 22.17 9.11
C LEU A 141 -11.64 23.15 8.03
N ALA A 142 -11.30 24.43 8.12
CA ALA A 142 -11.61 25.42 7.08
C ALA A 142 -10.63 25.31 5.89
N ASP A 143 -9.48 24.64 6.04
CA ASP A 143 -8.51 24.45 4.97
C ASP A 143 -8.85 23.19 4.15
N PRO A 144 -9.19 23.33 2.84
CA PRO A 144 -9.46 22.19 1.97
C PRO A 144 -8.30 21.17 1.89
N LYS A 145 -7.05 21.61 2.11
CA LYS A 145 -5.87 20.72 2.07
C LYS A 145 -5.90 19.68 3.18
N VAL A 146 -6.46 19.99 4.35
CA VAL A 146 -6.62 19.04 5.45
C VAL A 146 -7.55 17.89 5.05
N TRP A 147 -8.67 18.20 4.39
CA TRP A 147 -9.60 17.19 3.88
C TRP A 147 -9.00 16.35 2.78
N LEU A 148 -8.25 16.97 1.87
CA LEU A 148 -7.53 16.24 0.81
C LEU A 148 -6.48 15.28 1.39
N ALA A 149 -5.72 15.73 2.39
CA ALA A 149 -4.73 14.88 3.06
C ALA A 149 -5.39 13.71 3.81
N ALA A 150 -6.49 13.97 4.54
CA ALA A 150 -7.25 12.94 5.22
C ALA A 150 -7.84 11.91 4.25
N PHE A 151 -8.37 12.38 3.12
CA PHE A 151 -8.91 11.51 2.07
C PHE A 151 -7.80 10.65 1.45
N ALA A 152 -6.63 11.25 1.15
CA ALA A 152 -5.47 10.54 0.65
C ALA A 152 -5.03 9.44 1.62
N GLN A 153 -4.93 9.75 2.91
CA GLN A 153 -4.55 8.77 3.93
C GLN A 153 -5.48 7.55 3.95
N ILE A 154 -6.80 7.76 3.96
CA ILE A 154 -7.78 6.66 3.94
C ILE A 154 -7.65 5.85 2.66
N PHE A 155 -7.43 6.51 1.55
CA PHE A 155 -7.31 5.88 0.24
C PHE A 155 -6.10 4.94 0.16
N TYR A 156 -4.94 5.42 0.65
CA TYR A 156 -3.72 4.62 0.73
C TYR A 156 -3.84 3.49 1.74
N SER A 157 -4.30 3.79 2.91
CA SER A 157 -4.41 2.87 4.03
C SER A 157 -5.27 1.65 3.69
N LEU A 158 -6.40 1.86 3.00
CA LEU A 158 -7.28 0.79 2.53
C LEU A 158 -6.84 0.15 1.20
N SER A 159 -5.67 0.53 0.66
CA SER A 159 -5.13 0.01 -0.60
C SER A 159 -6.12 0.11 -1.77
N VAL A 160 -6.86 1.22 -1.85
CA VAL A 160 -7.84 1.46 -2.92
C VAL A 160 -7.09 1.81 -4.22
N GLY A 161 -7.50 1.23 -5.34
CA GLY A 161 -6.87 1.45 -6.66
C GLY A 161 -5.69 0.53 -6.98
N PHE A 162 -5.23 -0.29 -6.04
CA PHE A 162 -4.13 -1.25 -6.25
C PHE A 162 -4.58 -2.57 -6.91
N GLY A 163 -5.88 -2.82 -7.06
CA GLY A 163 -6.38 -4.10 -7.55
C GLY A 163 -6.31 -5.26 -6.54
N ILE A 164 -5.76 -5.04 -5.34
CA ILE A 164 -5.59 -6.06 -4.29
C ILE A 164 -6.95 -6.62 -3.87
N MET A 165 -7.88 -5.74 -3.50
CA MET A 165 -9.22 -6.15 -3.06
C MET A 165 -10.03 -6.81 -4.19
N LEU A 166 -9.85 -6.38 -5.44
CA LEU A 166 -10.44 -7.05 -6.61
C LEU A 166 -9.92 -8.49 -6.76
N THR A 167 -8.63 -8.69 -6.56
CA THR A 167 -8.00 -10.00 -6.61
C THR A 167 -8.52 -10.89 -5.49
N TYR A 168 -8.55 -10.40 -4.25
CA TYR A 168 -9.08 -11.18 -3.12
C TYR A 168 -10.57 -11.48 -3.26
N ALA A 169 -11.38 -10.50 -3.70
CA ALA A 169 -12.80 -10.71 -3.93
C ALA A 169 -13.07 -11.79 -5.00
N SER A 170 -12.17 -11.97 -5.96
CA SER A 170 -12.31 -12.99 -7.01
C SER A 170 -12.21 -14.44 -6.48
N TYR A 171 -11.67 -14.63 -5.28
CA TYR A 171 -11.58 -15.95 -4.62
C TYR A 171 -12.74 -16.23 -3.67
N LEU A 172 -13.60 -15.24 -3.41
CA LEU A 172 -14.74 -15.40 -2.51
C LEU A 172 -15.88 -16.14 -3.21
N LYS A 173 -16.71 -16.82 -2.41
CA LYS A 173 -17.92 -17.46 -2.90
C LYS A 173 -18.95 -16.39 -3.29
N PRO A 174 -19.83 -16.63 -4.29
CA PRO A 174 -20.82 -15.65 -4.76
C PRO A 174 -21.74 -15.10 -3.64
N LYS A 175 -22.06 -15.91 -2.64
CA LYS A 175 -22.91 -15.52 -1.50
C LYS A 175 -22.14 -15.06 -0.25
N SER A 176 -20.88 -14.62 -0.41
CA SER A 176 -20.10 -14.08 0.71
C SER A 176 -20.61 -12.72 1.16
N ASN A 177 -20.61 -12.48 2.48
CA ASN A 177 -20.99 -11.20 3.08
C ASN A 177 -19.92 -10.12 2.80
N LEU A 178 -19.97 -9.51 1.62
CA LEU A 178 -18.95 -8.58 1.15
C LEU A 178 -18.95 -7.26 1.94
N THR A 179 -20.14 -6.69 2.21
CA THR A 179 -20.25 -5.42 2.94
C THR A 179 -19.77 -5.59 4.39
N GLY A 180 -20.16 -6.68 5.05
CA GLY A 180 -19.70 -6.98 6.41
C GLY A 180 -18.18 -7.15 6.45
N THR A 181 -17.61 -7.89 5.51
CA THR A 181 -16.16 -8.09 5.40
C THR A 181 -15.42 -6.76 5.15
N ALA A 182 -15.95 -5.91 4.27
CA ALA A 182 -15.34 -4.60 3.98
C ALA A 182 -15.36 -3.68 5.21
N LEU A 183 -16.46 -3.64 5.96
CA LEU A 183 -16.57 -2.86 7.20
C LEU A 183 -15.59 -3.38 8.26
N VAL A 184 -15.53 -4.70 8.48
CA VAL A 184 -14.58 -5.29 9.44
C VAL A 184 -13.15 -4.95 9.06
N ALA A 185 -12.77 -5.09 7.77
CA ALA A 185 -11.44 -4.76 7.30
C ALA A 185 -11.13 -3.25 7.48
N GLY A 186 -12.06 -2.36 7.11
CA GLY A 186 -11.89 -0.91 7.24
C GLY A 186 -11.76 -0.47 8.69
N PHE A 187 -12.65 -0.93 9.58
CA PHE A 187 -12.58 -0.57 11.01
C PHE A 187 -11.35 -1.17 11.71
N ALA A 188 -10.97 -2.42 11.38
CA ALA A 188 -9.76 -3.03 11.92
C ALA A 188 -8.51 -2.24 11.51
N ASN A 189 -8.43 -1.83 10.23
CA ASN A 189 -7.36 -0.99 9.72
C ASN A 189 -7.29 0.36 10.47
N SER A 190 -8.39 1.10 10.55
CA SER A 190 -8.43 2.40 11.23
C SER A 190 -8.14 2.27 12.73
N SER A 191 -8.59 1.20 13.37
CA SER A 191 -8.25 0.92 14.77
C SER A 191 -6.75 0.70 14.97
N PHE A 192 -6.12 -0.03 14.06
CA PHE A 192 -4.67 -0.23 14.09
C PHE A 192 -3.90 1.07 13.82
N GLU A 193 -4.37 1.93 12.92
CA GLU A 193 -3.78 3.25 12.67
C GLU A 193 -3.83 4.16 13.90
N ILE A 194 -4.96 4.19 14.59
CA ILE A 194 -5.09 4.96 15.85
C ILE A 194 -4.14 4.39 16.90
N LEU A 195 -4.08 3.06 17.04
CA LEU A 195 -3.14 2.40 17.96
C LEU A 195 -1.69 2.75 17.61
N ALA A 196 -1.34 2.73 16.32
CA ALA A 196 -0.03 3.14 15.82
C ALA A 196 0.25 4.62 16.14
N GLY A 197 -0.70 5.50 15.90
CA GLY A 197 -0.61 6.91 16.26
C GLY A 197 -0.32 7.13 17.74
N ILE A 198 -1.01 6.41 18.62
CA ILE A 198 -0.77 6.46 20.07
C ILE A 198 0.68 6.08 20.40
N GLY A 199 1.19 4.99 19.82
CA GLY A 199 2.56 4.54 20.04
C GLY A 199 3.60 5.52 19.51
N VAL A 200 3.43 5.95 18.27
CA VAL A 200 4.34 6.89 17.58
C VAL A 200 4.38 8.24 18.32
N PHE A 201 3.22 8.84 18.59
CA PHE A 201 3.18 10.15 19.26
C PHE A 201 3.61 10.06 20.72
N GLY A 202 3.35 8.95 21.42
CA GLY A 202 3.92 8.71 22.74
C GLY A 202 5.46 8.69 22.71
N ALA A 203 6.05 8.03 21.73
CA ALA A 203 7.49 7.98 21.54
C ALA A 203 8.08 9.33 21.09
N VAL A 204 7.42 10.05 20.19
CA VAL A 204 7.81 11.41 19.77
C VAL A 204 7.71 12.41 20.93
N GLY A 205 6.69 12.28 21.78
CA GLY A 205 6.57 13.08 23.01
C GLY A 205 7.75 12.85 23.96
N PHE A 206 8.20 11.60 24.10
CA PHE A 206 9.40 11.28 24.85
C PHE A 206 10.65 11.95 24.25
N MET A 207 10.83 11.88 22.94
CA MET A 207 11.95 12.52 22.24
C MET A 207 11.92 14.05 22.44
N ALA A 208 10.74 14.68 22.29
CA ALA A 208 10.54 16.12 22.53
C ALA A 208 10.93 16.51 23.96
N HIS A 209 10.50 15.70 24.95
CA HIS A 209 10.82 15.90 26.34
C HIS A 209 12.33 15.82 26.61
N GLN A 210 13.02 14.82 26.05
CA GLN A 210 14.47 14.68 26.18
C GLN A 210 15.25 15.84 25.54
N GLN A 211 14.78 16.34 24.42
CA GLN A 211 15.37 17.49 23.70
C GLN A 211 15.00 18.86 24.31
N GLY A 212 14.03 18.91 25.20
CA GLY A 212 13.51 20.16 25.78
C GLY A 212 12.78 21.04 24.75
N VAL A 213 12.18 20.45 23.71
CA VAL A 213 11.45 21.15 22.64
C VAL A 213 9.97 20.78 22.62
N ALA A 214 9.14 21.59 21.96
CA ALA A 214 7.75 21.23 21.74
C ALA A 214 7.66 20.08 20.70
N VAL A 215 6.66 19.20 20.81
CA VAL A 215 6.41 18.08 19.89
C VAL A 215 6.36 18.53 18.42
N ALA A 216 5.75 19.70 18.16
CA ALA A 216 5.67 20.26 16.80
C ALA A 216 7.02 20.71 16.19
N LYS A 217 8.08 20.76 16.99
CA LYS A 217 9.44 21.11 16.53
C LYS A 217 10.34 19.89 16.33
N VAL A 218 9.85 18.69 16.59
CA VAL A 218 10.58 17.46 16.32
C VAL A 218 10.59 17.24 14.82
N GLU A 219 11.77 17.12 14.24
CA GLU A 219 11.98 16.90 12.81
C GLU A 219 12.05 15.40 12.47
N GLY A 220 11.98 15.06 11.18
CA GLY A 220 12.15 13.67 10.70
C GLY A 220 10.96 12.76 11.00
N LEU A 221 9.74 13.30 11.07
CA LEU A 221 8.53 12.54 11.42
C LEU A 221 7.80 11.93 10.21
N THR A 222 8.46 11.83 9.05
CA THR A 222 7.84 11.32 7.82
C THR A 222 8.72 10.29 7.11
N GLY A 223 8.07 9.41 6.34
CA GLY A 223 8.71 8.46 5.45
C GLY A 223 9.76 7.55 6.10
N PRO A 224 10.80 7.17 5.35
CA PRO A 224 11.88 6.31 5.84
C PRO A 224 12.67 6.92 7.01
N ILE A 225 12.78 8.25 7.09
CA ILE A 225 13.50 8.94 8.16
C ILE A 225 12.84 8.67 9.51
N LEU A 226 11.51 8.72 9.59
CA LEU A 226 10.81 8.37 10.82
C LEU A 226 11.18 6.95 11.30
N SER A 227 11.13 5.97 10.41
CA SER A 227 11.33 4.56 10.77
C SER A 227 12.79 4.20 11.03
N PHE A 228 13.73 4.75 10.25
CA PHE A 228 15.12 4.29 10.23
C PHE A 228 16.12 5.28 10.86
N VAL A 229 15.67 6.47 11.23
CA VAL A 229 16.47 7.46 11.94
C VAL A 229 15.81 7.83 13.28
N THR A 230 14.58 8.35 13.24
CA THR A 230 13.91 8.86 14.45
C THR A 230 13.59 7.75 15.45
N PHE A 231 13.05 6.61 15.00
CA PHE A 231 12.79 5.48 15.90
C PHE A 231 14.07 4.87 16.49
N PRO A 232 15.15 4.59 15.75
CA PRO A 232 16.45 4.21 16.33
C PRO A 232 16.94 5.19 17.39
N GLN A 233 16.84 6.50 17.17
CA GLN A 233 17.21 7.50 18.17
C GLN A 233 16.36 7.40 19.44
N ILE A 234 15.04 7.23 19.30
CA ILE A 234 14.14 7.01 20.44
C ILE A 234 14.50 5.73 21.19
N ILE A 235 14.72 4.65 20.45
CA ILE A 235 15.08 3.31 21.00
C ILE A 235 16.34 3.41 21.84
N SER A 236 17.39 4.07 21.36
CA SER A 236 18.65 4.24 22.11
C SER A 236 18.51 5.06 23.38
N MET A 237 17.49 5.92 23.47
CA MET A 237 17.20 6.67 24.72
C MET A 237 16.34 5.89 25.72
N MET A 238 15.81 4.72 25.32
CA MET A 238 14.91 3.93 26.16
C MET A 238 15.67 2.88 26.97
N PRO A 239 15.35 2.66 28.26
CA PRO A 239 15.83 1.49 28.98
C PRO A 239 15.38 0.19 28.31
N GLY A 240 16.32 -0.68 27.95
CA GLY A 240 16.05 -1.91 27.22
C GLY A 240 15.85 -1.71 25.71
N GLY A 241 16.40 -0.64 25.16
CA GLY A 241 16.33 -0.27 23.75
C GLY A 241 16.48 -1.42 22.75
N PRO A 242 17.50 -2.31 22.86
CA PRO A 242 17.67 -3.43 21.95
C PRO A 242 16.44 -4.32 21.80
N ILE A 243 15.75 -4.62 22.91
CA ILE A 243 14.53 -5.43 22.88
C ILE A 243 13.42 -4.72 22.10
N PHE A 244 13.21 -3.42 22.37
CA PHE A 244 12.19 -2.64 21.69
C PHE A 244 12.52 -2.42 20.22
N GLY A 245 13.79 -2.26 19.87
CA GLY A 245 14.24 -2.19 18.50
C GLY A 245 13.92 -3.46 17.72
N VAL A 246 14.28 -4.63 18.28
CA VAL A 246 13.94 -5.92 17.67
C VAL A 246 12.43 -6.08 17.51
N LEU A 247 11.62 -5.74 18.53
CA LEU A 247 10.16 -5.82 18.46
C LEU A 247 9.59 -4.89 17.36
N PHE A 248 10.06 -3.65 17.32
CA PHE A 248 9.61 -2.65 16.36
C PHE A 248 9.92 -3.07 14.92
N PHE A 249 11.19 -3.34 14.60
CA PHE A 249 11.56 -3.69 13.24
C PHE A 249 11.04 -5.06 12.81
N SER A 250 10.95 -6.04 13.72
CA SER A 250 10.30 -7.32 13.42
C SER A 250 8.81 -7.12 13.07
N SER A 251 8.09 -6.27 13.81
CA SER A 251 6.69 -5.96 13.50
C SER A 251 6.55 -5.28 12.13
N LEU A 252 7.44 -4.34 11.81
CA LEU A 252 7.49 -3.67 10.52
C LEU A 252 7.76 -4.67 9.37
N VAL A 253 8.70 -5.59 9.56
CA VAL A 253 9.01 -6.66 8.59
C VAL A 253 7.82 -7.57 8.38
N LEU A 254 7.14 -8.01 9.45
CA LEU A 254 5.96 -8.88 9.34
C LEU A 254 4.83 -8.19 8.56
N ALA A 255 4.54 -6.93 8.87
CA ALA A 255 3.58 -6.12 8.12
C ALA A 255 3.98 -5.98 6.64
N GLY A 256 5.26 -5.69 6.39
CA GLY A 256 5.80 -5.53 5.04
C GLY A 256 5.74 -6.80 4.20
N VAL A 257 6.07 -7.96 4.78
CA VAL A 257 5.99 -9.26 4.07
C VAL A 257 4.57 -9.55 3.61
N THR A 258 3.56 -9.35 4.46
CA THR A 258 2.16 -9.60 4.10
C THR A 258 1.70 -8.70 2.96
N SER A 259 2.13 -7.43 2.96
CA SER A 259 1.84 -6.47 1.91
C SER A 259 2.53 -6.83 0.59
N LEU A 260 3.81 -7.18 0.62
CA LEU A 260 4.55 -7.58 -0.59
C LEU A 260 3.95 -8.83 -1.23
N LEU A 261 3.54 -9.82 -0.42
CA LEU A 261 2.85 -11.01 -0.92
C LEU A 261 1.52 -10.66 -1.57
N SER A 262 0.77 -9.69 -1.04
CA SER A 262 -0.50 -9.23 -1.62
C SER A 262 -0.29 -8.53 -2.98
N LEU A 263 0.72 -7.67 -3.11
CA LEU A 263 1.09 -7.02 -4.38
C LEU A 263 1.47 -8.06 -5.44
N LEU A 264 2.31 -9.02 -5.08
CA LEU A 264 2.69 -10.11 -5.95
C LEU A 264 1.51 -10.97 -6.40
N GLN A 265 0.51 -11.15 -5.54
CA GLN A 265 -0.68 -11.91 -5.87
C GLN A 265 -1.51 -11.23 -6.97
N VAL A 266 -1.61 -9.90 -6.97
CA VAL A 266 -2.26 -9.14 -8.05
C VAL A 266 -1.60 -9.42 -9.39
N VAL A 267 -0.28 -9.29 -9.44
CA VAL A 267 0.50 -9.49 -10.67
C VAL A 267 0.42 -10.94 -11.14
N SER A 268 0.67 -11.89 -10.24
CA SER A 268 0.64 -13.31 -10.54
C SER A 268 -0.76 -13.78 -10.95
N GLY A 269 -1.82 -13.32 -10.27
CA GLY A 269 -3.21 -13.68 -10.58
C GLY A 269 -3.62 -13.21 -11.98
N GLY A 270 -3.31 -11.95 -12.34
CA GLY A 270 -3.59 -11.44 -13.67
C GLY A 270 -2.94 -12.25 -14.80
N LEU A 271 -1.72 -12.74 -14.57
CA LEU A 271 -0.99 -13.58 -15.54
C LEU A 271 -1.54 -15.00 -15.61
N GLN A 272 -1.89 -15.60 -14.48
CA GLN A 272 -2.56 -16.90 -14.43
C GLN A 272 -3.85 -16.86 -15.22
N ASP A 273 -4.66 -15.84 -15.03
CA ASP A 273 -5.94 -15.68 -15.72
C ASP A 273 -5.76 -15.49 -17.23
N LYS A 274 -4.78 -14.69 -17.66
CA LYS A 274 -4.60 -14.37 -19.08
C LYS A 274 -3.93 -15.51 -19.87
N PHE A 275 -2.89 -16.10 -19.29
CA PHE A 275 -2.03 -17.06 -19.99
C PHE A 275 -2.27 -18.51 -19.57
N GLY A 276 -3.07 -18.78 -18.54
CA GLY A 276 -3.28 -20.11 -17.97
C GLY A 276 -2.01 -20.68 -17.34
N TRP A 277 -1.11 -19.82 -16.84
CA TRP A 277 0.14 -20.26 -16.23
C TRP A 277 -0.08 -20.78 -14.81
N SER A 278 0.80 -21.72 -14.41
CA SER A 278 0.83 -22.12 -13.00
C SER A 278 1.32 -20.95 -12.10
N PRO A 279 0.97 -20.94 -10.81
CA PRO A 279 1.46 -19.96 -9.86
C PRO A 279 3.00 -19.83 -9.87
N ALA A 280 3.71 -20.96 -9.90
CA ALA A 280 5.17 -20.98 -9.95
C ALA A 280 5.73 -20.31 -11.22
N ARG A 281 5.14 -20.59 -12.39
CA ARG A 281 5.56 -19.97 -13.65
C ARG A 281 5.29 -18.47 -13.64
N SER A 282 4.13 -18.04 -13.16
CA SER A 282 3.78 -16.63 -13.05
C SER A 282 4.72 -15.88 -12.11
N ALA A 283 5.05 -16.51 -10.98
CA ALA A 283 5.98 -15.96 -10.01
C ALA A 283 7.39 -15.79 -10.60
N LEU A 284 7.89 -16.77 -11.34
CA LEU A 284 9.23 -16.71 -11.94
C LEU A 284 9.30 -15.69 -13.07
N VAL A 285 8.33 -15.68 -13.99
CA VAL A 285 8.37 -14.82 -15.18
C VAL A 285 8.32 -13.34 -14.84
N PHE A 286 7.63 -12.95 -13.76
CA PHE A 286 7.57 -11.55 -13.31
C PHE A 286 8.39 -11.27 -12.07
N GLY A 287 8.52 -12.25 -11.19
CA GLY A 287 9.30 -12.06 -9.96
C GLY A 287 10.81 -11.97 -10.23
N VAL A 288 11.34 -12.73 -11.18
CA VAL A 288 12.78 -12.62 -11.52
C VAL A 288 13.12 -11.25 -12.14
N PRO A 289 12.39 -10.73 -13.16
CA PRO A 289 12.60 -9.36 -13.64
C PRO A 289 12.40 -8.32 -12.53
N ALA A 290 11.37 -8.46 -11.69
CA ALA A 290 11.17 -7.56 -10.55
C ALA A 290 12.37 -7.56 -9.59
N THR A 291 12.92 -8.74 -9.29
CA THR A 291 14.13 -8.88 -8.47
C THR A 291 15.31 -8.16 -9.11
N VAL A 292 15.56 -8.38 -10.40
CA VAL A 292 16.67 -7.74 -11.12
C VAL A 292 16.53 -6.21 -11.10
N ILE A 293 15.33 -5.69 -11.40
CA ILE A 293 15.06 -4.24 -11.38
C ILE A 293 15.21 -3.71 -9.95
N SER A 294 14.69 -4.43 -8.95
CA SER A 294 14.79 -4.05 -7.55
C SER A 294 16.24 -3.93 -7.10
N LEU A 295 17.07 -4.92 -7.39
CA LEU A 295 18.50 -4.91 -7.07
C LEU A 295 19.23 -3.79 -7.82
N ALA A 296 18.97 -3.63 -9.12
CA ALA A 296 19.65 -2.64 -9.96
C ALA A 296 19.31 -1.20 -9.61
N LEU A 297 18.08 -0.90 -9.17
CA LEU A 297 17.66 0.48 -8.90
C LEU A 297 17.63 0.82 -7.41
N PHE A 298 17.26 -0.11 -6.55
CA PHE A 298 17.03 0.13 -5.12
C PHE A 298 18.08 -0.51 -4.20
N GLY A 299 18.92 -1.41 -4.74
CA GLY A 299 20.11 -1.94 -4.06
C GLY A 299 21.37 -1.10 -4.25
N THR A 300 21.25 0.09 -4.85
CA THR A 300 22.36 1.00 -5.16
C THR A 300 22.45 2.13 -4.13
N ARG A 301 23.54 2.88 -4.17
CA ARG A 301 23.75 4.10 -3.34
C ARG A 301 22.75 5.22 -3.63
N SER A 302 22.02 5.15 -4.74
CA SER A 302 20.89 6.02 -5.07
C SER A 302 19.53 5.42 -4.73
N GLY A 303 19.51 4.25 -4.08
CA GLY A 303 18.28 3.50 -3.82
C GLY A 303 17.20 4.29 -3.06
N LEU A 304 17.60 5.11 -2.08
CA LEU A 304 16.67 5.99 -1.35
C LEU A 304 16.07 7.06 -2.26
N ASN A 305 16.90 7.74 -3.06
CA ASN A 305 16.43 8.78 -3.97
C ASN A 305 15.50 8.21 -5.04
N ASN A 306 15.87 7.05 -5.61
CA ASN A 306 15.03 6.33 -6.57
C ASN A 306 13.67 5.95 -5.96
N LEU A 307 13.69 5.45 -4.73
CA LEU A 307 12.49 5.06 -4.00
C LEU A 307 11.57 6.28 -3.79
N ASP A 308 12.12 7.37 -3.28
CA ASP A 308 11.37 8.58 -2.98
C ASP A 308 10.66 9.14 -4.22
N ILE A 309 11.38 9.27 -5.34
CA ILE A 309 10.81 9.76 -6.59
C ILE A 309 9.76 8.78 -7.15
N VAL A 310 10.10 7.48 -7.25
CA VAL A 310 9.19 6.47 -7.83
C VAL A 310 7.93 6.32 -6.98
N ASP A 311 8.08 6.28 -5.65
CA ASP A 311 6.96 6.15 -4.70
C ASP A 311 6.00 7.34 -4.83
N ASN A 312 6.52 8.56 -4.82
CA ASN A 312 5.68 9.74 -4.96
C ASN A 312 4.89 9.73 -6.27
N PHE A 313 5.52 9.50 -7.41
CA PHE A 313 4.85 9.56 -8.71
C PHE A 313 3.88 8.41 -8.94
N ILE A 314 4.25 7.19 -8.58
CA ILE A 314 3.37 6.04 -8.80
C ILE A 314 2.14 6.09 -7.88
N ASN A 315 2.29 6.61 -6.67
CA ASN A 315 1.18 6.75 -5.74
C ASN A 315 0.28 7.95 -6.09
N SER A 316 0.84 9.15 -6.24
CA SER A 316 0.05 10.36 -6.48
C SER A 316 -0.59 10.41 -7.87
N ILE A 317 -0.01 9.75 -8.87
CA ILE A 317 -0.51 9.73 -10.24
C ILE A 317 -1.01 8.34 -10.64
N GLY A 318 -0.18 7.30 -10.51
CA GLY A 318 -0.49 5.95 -10.97
C GLY A 318 -1.69 5.34 -10.25
N VAL A 319 -1.62 5.24 -8.92
CA VAL A 319 -2.69 4.66 -8.09
C VAL A 319 -3.96 5.49 -8.18
N VAL A 320 -3.85 6.81 -8.06
CA VAL A 320 -5.01 7.72 -8.12
C VAL A 320 -5.70 7.63 -9.47
N SER A 321 -4.94 7.68 -10.60
CA SER A 321 -5.49 7.49 -11.94
C SER A 321 -6.20 6.15 -12.11
N SER A 322 -5.60 5.09 -11.57
CA SER A 322 -6.17 3.73 -11.58
C SER A 322 -7.54 3.69 -10.90
N ALA A 323 -7.65 4.33 -9.74
CA ALA A 323 -8.89 4.38 -8.99
C ALA A 323 -9.96 5.24 -9.66
N ILE A 324 -9.59 6.40 -10.22
CA ILE A 324 -10.50 7.24 -11.00
C ILE A 324 -11.05 6.43 -12.17
N MET A 325 -10.17 5.81 -12.97
CA MET A 325 -10.58 5.01 -14.12
C MET A 325 -11.50 3.86 -13.71
N PHE A 326 -11.22 3.18 -12.60
CA PHE A 326 -12.07 2.10 -12.10
C PHE A 326 -13.46 2.61 -11.68
N ALA A 327 -13.52 3.70 -10.91
CA ALA A 327 -14.78 4.29 -10.45
C ALA A 327 -15.61 4.79 -11.63
N VAL A 328 -14.99 5.50 -12.58
CA VAL A 328 -15.65 5.96 -13.81
C VAL A 328 -16.13 4.78 -14.64
N LEU A 329 -15.34 3.72 -14.79
CA LEU A 329 -15.73 2.50 -15.48
C LEU A 329 -17.01 1.88 -14.86
N CYS A 330 -17.09 1.83 -13.54
CA CYS A 330 -18.26 1.34 -12.83
C CYS A 330 -19.49 2.26 -12.99
N ALA A 331 -19.28 3.58 -13.03
CA ALA A 331 -20.35 4.56 -13.19
C ALA A 331 -20.93 4.63 -14.62
N VAL A 332 -20.04 4.68 -15.63
CA VAL A 332 -20.42 4.83 -17.06
C VAL A 332 -20.98 3.53 -17.65
N ALA A 333 -20.63 2.40 -17.06
CA ALA A 333 -21.08 1.09 -17.55
C ALA A 333 -22.59 0.82 -17.40
N GLY A 334 -23.41 1.86 -17.17
CA GLY A 334 -24.86 1.76 -17.06
C GLY A 334 -25.35 1.37 -15.64
N PRO A 335 -26.51 0.71 -15.48
CA PRO A 335 -27.16 0.46 -14.18
C PRO A 335 -26.36 -0.47 -13.23
N ARG A 336 -25.07 -0.62 -13.44
CA ARG A 336 -24.22 -1.62 -12.76
C ARG A 336 -23.91 -1.29 -11.33
N LEU A 337 -23.79 -0.01 -10.94
CA LEU A 337 -23.67 0.36 -9.52
C LEU A 337 -24.94 -0.01 -8.76
N GLY A 338 -26.12 0.21 -9.36
CA GLY A 338 -27.39 -0.23 -8.80
C GLY A 338 -27.49 -1.75 -8.69
N ALA A 339 -27.09 -2.49 -9.74
CA ALA A 339 -27.04 -3.95 -9.72
C ALA A 339 -26.03 -4.48 -8.70
N LEU A 340 -24.83 -3.86 -8.61
CA LEU A 340 -23.83 -4.20 -7.59
C LEU A 340 -24.39 -3.96 -6.18
N ARG A 341 -25.03 -2.82 -5.94
CA ARG A 341 -25.69 -2.52 -4.67
C ARG A 341 -26.79 -3.54 -4.35
N ALA A 342 -27.61 -3.91 -5.33
CA ALA A 342 -28.62 -4.94 -5.15
C ALA A 342 -28.01 -6.28 -4.75
N HIS A 343 -26.95 -6.72 -5.44
CA HIS A 343 -26.21 -7.92 -5.09
C HIS A 343 -25.59 -7.84 -3.69
N LEU A 344 -24.91 -6.74 -3.35
CA LEU A 344 -24.38 -6.52 -1.99
C LEU A 344 -25.48 -6.64 -0.93
N ASN A 345 -26.65 -6.07 -1.21
CA ASN A 345 -27.78 -6.10 -0.30
C ASN A 345 -28.44 -7.47 -0.21
N SER A 346 -28.36 -8.32 -1.23
CA SER A 346 -28.91 -9.68 -1.18
C SER A 346 -28.06 -10.63 -0.32
N VAL A 347 -26.73 -10.45 -0.34
CA VAL A 347 -25.79 -11.39 0.31
C VAL A 347 -25.19 -10.88 1.63
N SER A 348 -25.35 -9.59 1.94
CA SER A 348 -24.65 -8.96 3.07
C SER A 348 -25.59 -8.62 4.23
N SER A 349 -25.06 -8.75 5.45
CA SER A 349 -25.76 -8.42 6.69
C SER A 349 -26.04 -6.92 6.85
N VAL A 350 -25.12 -6.08 6.38
CA VAL A 350 -25.26 -4.61 6.38
C VAL A 350 -25.68 -4.14 5.01
N LYS A 351 -26.79 -3.41 4.93
CA LYS A 351 -27.35 -2.93 3.68
C LYS A 351 -26.68 -1.63 3.24
N VAL A 352 -26.39 -1.52 1.95
CA VAL A 352 -25.80 -0.35 1.32
C VAL A 352 -26.92 0.60 0.86
N PRO A 353 -26.94 1.86 1.34
CA PRO A 353 -27.98 2.83 0.98
C PRO A 353 -27.83 3.34 -0.46
N LYS A 354 -28.89 3.91 -1.04
CA LYS A 354 -28.86 4.45 -2.41
C LYS A 354 -27.83 5.57 -2.62
N VAL A 355 -27.50 6.34 -1.58
CA VAL A 355 -26.50 7.41 -1.63
C VAL A 355 -25.09 6.89 -1.95
N TRP A 356 -24.82 5.61 -1.74
CA TRP A 356 -23.55 4.97 -2.09
C TRP A 356 -23.25 5.05 -3.60
N GLU A 357 -24.27 4.97 -4.46
CA GLU A 357 -24.08 5.01 -5.92
C GLU A 357 -23.49 6.35 -6.40
N PRO A 358 -24.06 7.53 -6.07
CA PRO A 358 -23.45 8.80 -6.45
C PRO A 358 -22.14 9.09 -5.70
N LEU A 359 -21.95 8.60 -4.48
CA LEU A 359 -20.68 8.74 -3.78
C LEU A 359 -19.56 8.04 -4.55
N VAL A 360 -19.74 6.78 -4.93
CA VAL A 360 -18.71 6.00 -5.63
C VAL A 360 -18.58 6.44 -7.10
N GLY A 361 -19.70 6.77 -7.76
CA GLY A 361 -19.70 7.07 -9.18
C GLY A 361 -19.30 8.50 -9.55
N ILE A 362 -19.47 9.45 -8.64
CA ILE A 362 -19.26 10.89 -8.93
C ILE A 362 -18.33 11.54 -7.91
N VAL A 363 -18.68 11.49 -6.62
CA VAL A 363 -17.97 12.27 -5.59
C VAL A 363 -16.53 11.80 -5.44
N ILE A 364 -16.30 10.50 -5.26
CA ILE A 364 -14.96 9.93 -5.09
C ILE A 364 -14.07 10.21 -6.32
N PRO A 365 -14.48 9.90 -7.57
CA PRO A 365 -13.66 10.22 -8.74
C PRO A 365 -13.36 11.71 -8.89
N LEU A 366 -14.31 12.59 -8.56
CA LEU A 366 -14.11 14.02 -8.64
C LEU A 366 -13.06 14.51 -7.62
N VAL A 367 -13.17 14.08 -6.37
CA VAL A 367 -12.20 14.42 -5.32
C VAL A 367 -10.81 13.93 -5.70
N LEU A 368 -10.69 12.67 -6.13
CA LEU A 368 -9.43 12.08 -6.58
C LEU A 368 -8.83 12.83 -7.78
N PHE A 369 -9.68 13.24 -8.74
CA PHE A 369 -9.23 14.01 -9.88
C PHE A 369 -8.68 15.39 -9.47
N ILE A 370 -9.36 16.09 -8.55
CA ILE A 370 -8.88 17.36 -8.02
C ILE A 370 -7.54 17.18 -7.31
N MET A 371 -7.39 16.16 -6.48
CA MET A 371 -6.14 15.86 -5.77
C MET A 371 -5.01 15.58 -6.76
N MET A 372 -5.26 14.73 -7.75
CA MET A 372 -4.27 14.40 -8.76
C MET A 372 -3.89 15.63 -9.60
N ALA A 373 -4.86 16.44 -9.99
CA ALA A 373 -4.59 17.68 -10.74
C ALA A 373 -3.72 18.66 -9.93
N MET A 374 -4.00 18.84 -8.64
CA MET A 374 -3.18 19.67 -7.75
C MET A 374 -1.76 19.12 -7.64
N SER A 375 -1.61 17.81 -7.45
CA SER A 375 -0.30 17.14 -7.38
C SER A 375 0.50 17.31 -8.67
N VAL A 376 -0.14 17.10 -9.83
CA VAL A 376 0.49 17.27 -11.14
C VAL A 376 0.92 18.72 -11.37
N VAL A 377 0.07 19.71 -11.04
CA VAL A 377 0.41 21.13 -11.15
C VAL A 377 1.61 21.45 -10.28
N ASP A 378 1.65 21.01 -9.04
CA ASP A 378 2.77 21.24 -8.14
C ASP A 378 4.06 20.59 -8.66
N LEU A 379 4.01 19.35 -9.12
CA LEU A 379 5.16 18.64 -9.70
C LEU A 379 5.71 19.30 -10.97
N VAL A 380 4.84 19.86 -11.81
CA VAL A 380 5.25 20.53 -13.06
C VAL A 380 5.77 21.94 -12.80
N THR A 381 5.18 22.70 -11.86
CA THR A 381 5.50 24.11 -11.63
C THR A 381 6.62 24.30 -10.62
N LYS A 382 6.69 23.46 -9.58
CA LYS A 382 7.66 23.58 -8.48
C LYS A 382 8.78 22.54 -8.58
N GLY A 383 8.60 21.50 -9.42
CA GLY A 383 9.44 20.31 -9.39
C GLY A 383 9.11 19.38 -8.22
N TYR A 384 9.98 18.41 -7.97
CA TYR A 384 9.85 17.50 -6.86
C TYR A 384 11.09 17.60 -5.98
N GLU A 385 10.93 18.15 -4.79
CA GLU A 385 12.03 18.46 -3.88
C GLU A 385 13.22 19.14 -4.60
N ASP A 386 14.44 18.90 -4.16
CA ASP A 386 15.66 19.44 -4.79
C ASP A 386 16.29 18.48 -5.81
N TYR A 387 15.48 17.59 -6.42
CA TYR A 387 15.97 16.65 -7.41
C TYR A 387 16.14 17.30 -8.79
N PRO A 388 17.24 16.98 -9.53
CA PRO A 388 17.42 17.44 -10.90
C PRO A 388 16.24 17.02 -11.80
N GLY A 389 15.72 17.93 -12.63
CA GLY A 389 14.56 17.67 -13.47
C GLY A 389 14.70 16.44 -14.39
N GLY A 390 15.91 16.19 -14.91
CA GLY A 390 16.18 14.97 -15.68
C GLY A 390 16.03 13.68 -14.87
N TYR A 391 16.39 13.70 -13.60
CA TYR A 391 16.25 12.58 -12.69
C TYR A 391 14.76 12.29 -12.41
N VAL A 392 14.00 13.34 -12.09
CA VAL A 392 12.54 13.26 -11.88
C VAL A 392 11.82 12.79 -13.15
N MET A 393 12.26 13.25 -14.32
CA MET A 393 11.67 12.83 -15.60
C MET A 393 11.83 11.33 -15.83
N VAL A 394 13.01 10.77 -15.58
CA VAL A 394 13.30 9.35 -15.82
C VAL A 394 12.63 8.47 -14.77
N PHE A 395 12.80 8.75 -13.49
CA PHE A 395 12.32 7.88 -12.41
C PHE A 395 10.87 8.17 -11.98
N GLY A 396 10.41 9.41 -12.05
CA GLY A 396 9.04 9.79 -11.72
C GLY A 396 8.08 9.55 -12.89
N TRP A 397 8.12 10.43 -13.87
CA TRP A 397 7.26 10.34 -15.06
C TRP A 397 7.49 9.05 -15.85
N GLY A 398 8.76 8.60 -15.94
CA GLY A 398 9.14 7.35 -16.60
C GLY A 398 8.51 6.13 -15.94
N ALA A 399 8.42 6.06 -14.63
CA ALA A 399 7.76 4.95 -13.92
C ALA A 399 6.28 4.87 -14.26
N VAL A 400 5.58 6.01 -14.26
CA VAL A 400 4.16 6.09 -14.66
C VAL A 400 3.98 5.71 -16.14
N ALA A 401 4.84 6.24 -17.02
CA ALA A 401 4.80 5.93 -18.45
C ALA A 401 5.03 4.44 -18.73
N ILE A 402 5.97 3.80 -18.05
CA ILE A 402 6.22 2.36 -18.16
C ILE A 402 4.98 1.56 -17.74
N ALA A 403 4.31 1.93 -16.65
CA ALA A 403 3.09 1.27 -16.21
C ALA A 403 1.97 1.39 -17.25
N VAL A 404 1.79 2.57 -17.87
CA VAL A 404 0.80 2.81 -18.94
C VAL A 404 1.15 1.98 -20.19
N ILE A 405 2.40 2.05 -20.66
CA ILE A 405 2.85 1.35 -21.88
C ILE A 405 2.71 -0.16 -21.69
N ALA A 406 3.15 -0.68 -20.56
CA ALA A 406 3.02 -2.10 -20.24
C ALA A 406 1.53 -2.53 -20.18
N ALA A 407 0.66 -1.72 -19.58
CA ALA A 407 -0.77 -1.96 -19.57
C ALA A 407 -1.37 -2.00 -20.98
N LEU A 408 -0.97 -1.08 -21.87
CA LEU A 408 -1.38 -1.09 -23.26
C LEU A 408 -0.92 -2.36 -23.98
N ILE A 409 0.37 -2.70 -23.87
CA ILE A 409 0.92 -3.91 -24.49
C ILE A 409 0.12 -5.15 -24.05
N PHE A 410 -0.09 -5.29 -22.73
CA PHE A 410 -0.81 -6.45 -22.20
C PHE A 410 -2.29 -6.44 -22.58
N THR A 411 -2.90 -5.31 -22.81
CA THR A 411 -4.29 -5.21 -23.29
C THR A 411 -4.42 -5.79 -24.71
N PHE A 412 -3.45 -5.54 -25.59
CA PHE A 412 -3.48 -6.04 -26.97
C PHE A 412 -3.02 -7.49 -27.12
N ILE A 413 -2.31 -8.08 -26.17
CA ILE A 413 -1.96 -9.49 -26.20
C ILE A 413 -3.25 -10.33 -26.11
N PRO A 414 -3.49 -11.30 -27.00
CA PRO A 414 -4.70 -12.13 -26.95
C PRO A 414 -4.71 -13.07 -25.73
N TRP A 415 -5.89 -13.32 -25.20
CA TRP A 415 -6.10 -14.28 -24.11
C TRP A 415 -5.89 -15.69 -24.63
N ARG A 416 -5.10 -16.46 -23.94
CA ARG A 416 -4.77 -17.84 -24.33
C ARG A 416 -5.85 -18.84 -23.90
N HIS A 417 -6.54 -18.56 -22.81
CA HIS A 417 -7.71 -19.30 -22.38
C HIS A 417 -8.97 -18.42 -22.55
N ARG A 418 -9.92 -18.88 -23.36
CA ARG A 418 -11.30 -18.39 -23.29
C ARG A 418 -11.86 -18.87 -21.95
N THR A 419 -11.85 -18.03 -20.93
CA THR A 419 -12.63 -18.30 -19.72
C THR A 419 -14.07 -18.54 -20.13
N VAL A 420 -14.67 -19.59 -19.57
CA VAL A 420 -16.10 -19.93 -19.68
C VAL A 420 -16.94 -18.66 -19.73
N ASP A 421 -17.92 -18.63 -20.61
CA ASP A 421 -18.78 -17.47 -20.89
C ASP A 421 -19.60 -17.10 -19.63
N THR A 422 -18.96 -16.36 -18.74
CA THR A 422 -19.54 -15.96 -17.45
C THR A 422 -20.50 -14.76 -17.61
N HIS A 423 -20.70 -14.22 -18.83
CA HIS A 423 -21.77 -13.25 -19.09
C HIS A 423 -23.15 -13.87 -18.80
N ALA A 424 -23.38 -15.09 -19.25
CA ALA A 424 -24.60 -15.82 -18.93
C ALA A 424 -24.72 -16.05 -17.42
N THR A 425 -23.63 -16.42 -16.74
CA THR A 425 -23.65 -16.72 -15.30
C THR A 425 -23.87 -15.46 -14.45
N VAL A 426 -23.26 -14.32 -14.80
CA VAL A 426 -23.46 -13.06 -14.06
C VAL A 426 -24.85 -12.49 -14.31
N THR A 427 -25.34 -12.51 -15.54
CA THR A 427 -26.69 -12.07 -15.88
C THR A 427 -27.72 -12.97 -15.23
N GLN A 428 -27.48 -14.28 -15.16
CA GLN A 428 -28.36 -15.25 -14.54
C GLN A 428 -28.39 -15.11 -13.01
N VAL A 429 -27.23 -14.94 -12.36
CA VAL A 429 -27.16 -14.66 -10.92
C VAL A 429 -27.82 -13.33 -10.56
N LEU A 430 -27.66 -12.30 -11.39
CA LEU A 430 -28.32 -11.02 -11.17
C LEU A 430 -29.84 -11.09 -11.43
N ALA A 431 -30.30 -11.92 -12.36
CA ALA A 431 -31.72 -12.17 -12.60
C ALA A 431 -32.34 -13.00 -11.44
N ASP A 432 -31.67 -14.05 -11.00
CA ASP A 432 -32.09 -14.88 -9.86
C ASP A 432 -32.15 -14.06 -8.55
N ASP A 433 -31.20 -13.12 -8.35
CA ASP A 433 -31.20 -12.21 -7.21
C ASP A 433 -32.33 -11.15 -7.31
N ALA A 434 -32.65 -10.67 -8.51
CA ALA A 434 -33.77 -9.74 -8.72
C ALA A 434 -35.13 -10.40 -8.47
N ASP A 435 -35.31 -11.63 -8.92
CA ASP A 435 -36.51 -12.43 -8.67
C ASP A 435 -36.70 -12.80 -7.19
N ALA A 436 -35.60 -13.09 -6.48
CA ALA A 436 -35.63 -13.33 -5.05
C ALA A 436 -36.01 -12.08 -4.22
N ILE A 437 -35.58 -10.89 -4.69
CA ILE A 437 -35.95 -9.61 -4.05
C ILE A 437 -37.43 -9.29 -4.32
N ALA A 438 -37.92 -9.52 -5.54
CA ALA A 438 -39.30 -9.29 -5.89
C ALA A 438 -40.27 -10.22 -5.12
N SER A 439 -39.86 -11.48 -4.88
CA SER A 439 -40.64 -12.43 -4.09
C SER A 439 -40.71 -12.07 -2.61
N THR A 440 -39.65 -11.50 -2.03
CA THR A 440 -39.65 -11.05 -0.62
C THR A 440 -40.40 -9.73 -0.39
N GLU A 441 -40.52 -8.88 -1.40
CA GLU A 441 -41.36 -7.66 -1.34
C GLU A 441 -42.84 -7.98 -1.56
N GLY A 442 -43.19 -9.08 -2.27
CA GLY A 442 -44.56 -9.55 -2.48
C GLY A 442 -45.17 -10.24 -1.26
N ASP A 443 -44.36 -10.86 -0.43
CA ASP A 443 -44.85 -11.54 0.82
C ASP A 443 -45.00 -10.57 2.02
N ALA A 444 -44.60 -9.29 1.85
CA ALA A 444 -44.68 -8.25 2.88
C ALA A 444 -45.89 -7.28 2.71
N GLN A 445 -46.80 -7.55 1.76
CA GLN A 445 -48.09 -6.91 1.59
C GLN A 445 -49.21 -7.84 1.99
#